data_82431672f3be89206a9e93432143ef07
#
_entry.id   82431672f3be89206a9e93432143ef07
#
_cell.length_a   1.000
_cell.length_b   1.000
_cell.length_c   1.000
_cell.angle_alpha   90.00
_cell.angle_beta   90.00
_cell.angle_gamma   90.00
#
_symmetry.space_group_name_H-M   'P 1'
#
loop_
_entity.id
_entity.type
_entity.pdbx_description
1 polymer ?
#
loop_
_entity_poly.entity_id
_entity_poly.type
_entity_poly.pdbx_seq_one_letter_code
_entity_poly.pdbx_strand_id
1 'polypeptide(L)'
;MRLLPLRVVAGTLLATMLCASVPAQAAVKPGDVITKDNANKVIELLSPGNYMLVQEGMQLRIVPTDKLDWPPPFKAATEKYSPQVQLNSDGTLKGYTAGQPFPLLDPNDPQMATKVMWNFSYRPLYSDDIDMRFPEVATFDKHATGAPLSYYTVGHFAFYNNIGRIEVPPIPTDANGLASGLRYRFGFYPFLEPSSLRGYGMVRQRHIDPKIEDNVWVFNPQTRKLRRESADVLSDSIGALPGFGGGGGSGYGGGAGGGSGSSAYANTLDPDSYFGFSAKIEDFNYRFLGEKDMLASVHAEHSPEVQCPYDGGKTICPENWEMRNLYVIEAVVKPGRDATIPKRIFYVDSEGWFITASDQYDRDGKLWKTLATFNTYRDRPVPDAKVAIYPYKRMFQLGLVDEDLQTGASSVVYMPGATAQDRECWYIDMGTVDNSFFAPQALEREGH
;
A
#
# COMPACT_ATOMS: atom_id res chain seq x y z
N MET A 1 -42.44 72.63 39.07
CA MET A 1 -41.89 72.37 37.71
C MET A 1 -40.85 71.29 37.79
N ARG A 2 -41.24 70.07 37.47
CA ARG A 2 -40.28 68.91 37.42
C ARG A 2 -40.22 68.44 35.98
N LEU A 3 -39.03 68.54 35.39
CA LEU A 3 -38.72 68.04 34.06
C LEU A 3 -38.45 66.53 34.13
N LEU A 4 -39.17 65.75 33.32
CA LEU A 4 -38.90 64.31 33.09
C LEU A 4 -37.85 64.15 32.01
N PRO A 5 -36.94 63.20 32.12
CA PRO A 5 -35.98 62.89 31.04
C PRO A 5 -36.58 61.89 30.03
N LEU A 6 -36.40 62.21 28.76
CA LEU A 6 -36.72 61.42 27.58
C LEU A 6 -35.79 60.24 27.49
N ARG A 7 -36.28 58.99 27.54
CA ARG A 7 -35.48 57.79 27.27
C ARG A 7 -35.52 57.49 25.78
N VAL A 8 -34.34 57.59 25.14
CA VAL A 8 -34.11 57.10 23.79
C VAL A 8 -33.84 55.60 23.86
N VAL A 9 -34.70 54.78 23.25
CA VAL A 9 -34.50 53.35 23.06
C VAL A 9 -33.78 53.17 21.73
N ALA A 10 -32.50 52.82 21.79
CA ALA A 10 -31.72 52.40 20.61
C ALA A 10 -32.01 50.91 20.32
N GLY A 11 -32.82 50.68 19.28
CA GLY A 11 -33.04 49.31 18.76
C GLY A 11 -31.86 48.85 17.95
N THR A 12 -31.09 47.86 18.47
CA THR A 12 -30.02 47.18 17.73
C THR A 12 -30.68 46.13 16.82
N LEU A 13 -30.69 46.37 15.51
CA LEU A 13 -31.01 45.38 14.50
C LEU A 13 -29.82 44.40 14.38
N LEU A 14 -29.99 43.19 14.89
CA LEU A 14 -29.09 42.07 14.67
C LEU A 14 -29.39 41.50 13.28
N ALA A 15 -28.57 41.85 12.28
CA ALA A 15 -28.61 41.23 10.97
C ALA A 15 -27.95 39.84 11.07
N THR A 16 -28.75 38.78 11.16
CA THR A 16 -28.29 37.40 10.98
C THR A 16 -27.94 37.18 9.51
N MET A 17 -26.67 37.24 9.19
CA MET A 17 -26.15 36.71 7.92
C MET A 17 -26.33 35.18 7.95
N LEU A 18 -27.36 34.69 7.27
CA LEU A 18 -27.41 33.31 6.84
C LEU A 18 -26.28 33.14 5.79
N CYS A 19 -25.16 32.57 6.18
CA CYS A 19 -24.23 31.97 5.23
C CYS A 19 -24.94 30.76 4.61
N ALA A 20 -25.59 30.94 3.46
CA ALA A 20 -25.99 29.85 2.62
C ALA A 20 -24.71 29.15 2.17
N SER A 21 -24.43 27.97 2.70
CA SER A 21 -23.42 27.07 2.16
C SER A 21 -23.86 26.70 0.74
N VAL A 22 -23.29 27.36 -0.25
CA VAL A 22 -23.38 26.90 -1.63
C VAL A 22 -22.80 25.49 -1.64
N PRO A 23 -23.51 24.44 -2.06
CA PRO A 23 -22.94 23.14 -2.20
C PRO A 23 -21.74 23.30 -3.15
N ALA A 24 -20.55 22.91 -2.70
CA ALA A 24 -19.37 22.87 -3.54
C ALA A 24 -19.73 21.99 -4.74
N GLN A 25 -19.92 22.62 -5.90
CA GLN A 25 -20.21 21.91 -7.14
C GLN A 25 -19.02 20.97 -7.34
N ALA A 26 -19.28 19.67 -7.52
CA ALA A 26 -18.22 18.68 -7.65
C ALA A 26 -17.20 19.19 -8.68
N ALA A 27 -15.95 19.32 -8.26
CA ALA A 27 -14.89 19.89 -9.08
C ALA A 27 -14.60 19.06 -10.33
N VAL A 28 -15.14 17.82 -10.37
CA VAL A 28 -15.01 16.84 -11.46
C VAL A 28 -16.31 16.10 -11.70
N LYS A 29 -16.50 15.61 -12.91
CA LYS A 29 -17.61 14.73 -13.31
C LYS A 29 -17.10 13.55 -14.11
N PRO A 30 -17.82 12.42 -14.13
CA PRO A 30 -17.49 11.29 -15.00
C PRO A 30 -17.33 11.73 -16.46
N GLY A 31 -16.26 11.24 -17.09
CA GLY A 31 -15.84 11.62 -18.44
C GLY A 31 -14.77 12.72 -18.49
N ASP A 32 -14.53 13.44 -17.40
CA ASP A 32 -13.41 14.38 -17.35
C ASP A 32 -12.07 13.63 -17.40
N VAL A 33 -11.08 14.26 -18.03
CA VAL A 33 -9.68 13.82 -17.98
C VAL A 33 -8.86 14.91 -17.29
N ILE A 34 -8.22 14.54 -16.18
CA ILE A 34 -7.33 15.42 -15.46
C ILE A 34 -5.92 15.24 -15.99
N THR A 35 -5.31 16.34 -16.40
CA THR A 35 -3.95 16.44 -16.92
C THR A 35 -3.22 17.58 -16.21
N LYS A 36 -1.94 17.75 -16.45
CA LYS A 36 -1.16 18.88 -15.92
C LYS A 36 -1.79 20.26 -16.19
N ASP A 37 -2.52 20.40 -17.30
CA ASP A 37 -3.09 21.69 -17.71
C ASP A 37 -4.33 22.09 -16.89
N ASN A 38 -5.00 21.13 -16.26
CA ASN A 38 -6.21 21.35 -15.47
C ASN A 38 -6.15 20.83 -14.03
N ALA A 39 -5.04 20.24 -13.60
CA ALA A 39 -4.86 19.66 -12.26
C ALA A 39 -5.12 20.65 -11.12
N ASN A 40 -4.88 21.95 -11.35
CA ASN A 40 -5.15 22.99 -10.35
C ASN A 40 -6.63 23.05 -9.92
N LYS A 41 -7.56 22.58 -10.77
CA LYS A 41 -8.99 22.54 -10.45
C LYS A 41 -9.34 21.48 -9.42
N VAL A 42 -8.47 20.49 -9.25
CA VAL A 42 -8.68 19.31 -8.40
C VAL A 42 -7.61 19.15 -7.31
N ILE A 43 -6.81 20.17 -7.06
CA ILE A 43 -5.70 20.10 -6.11
C ILE A 43 -6.14 19.64 -4.71
N GLU A 44 -7.34 20.06 -4.27
CA GLU A 44 -7.89 19.65 -2.98
C GLU A 44 -8.43 18.21 -2.96
N LEU A 45 -8.58 17.60 -4.15
CA LEU A 45 -9.06 16.22 -4.33
C LEU A 45 -7.92 15.21 -4.52
N LEU A 46 -6.68 15.65 -4.52
CA LEU A 46 -5.49 14.83 -4.69
C LEU A 46 -4.60 14.91 -3.44
N SER A 47 -3.86 13.83 -3.18
CA SER A 47 -2.73 13.95 -2.27
C SER A 47 -1.66 14.88 -2.88
N PRO A 48 -0.85 15.55 -2.07
CA PRO A 48 0.29 16.33 -2.59
C PRO A 48 1.15 15.55 -3.58
N GLY A 49 1.44 14.27 -3.29
CA GLY A 49 2.21 13.42 -4.18
C GLY A 49 1.49 13.12 -5.49
N ASN A 50 0.23 12.69 -5.45
CA ASN A 50 -0.55 12.43 -6.67
C ASN A 50 -0.68 13.69 -7.53
N TYR A 51 -0.82 14.87 -6.91
CA TYR A 51 -0.78 16.14 -7.64
C TYR A 51 0.54 16.33 -8.39
N MET A 52 1.68 16.00 -7.76
CA MET A 52 3.00 16.07 -8.42
C MET A 52 3.10 15.10 -9.59
N LEU A 53 2.63 13.84 -9.43
CA LEU A 53 2.59 12.87 -10.53
C LEU A 53 1.79 13.40 -11.73
N VAL A 54 0.64 14.06 -11.48
CA VAL A 54 -0.16 14.67 -12.56
C VAL A 54 0.58 15.85 -13.20
N GLN A 55 1.30 16.67 -12.42
CA GLN A 55 2.12 17.77 -12.98
C GLN A 55 3.24 17.23 -13.87
N GLU A 56 3.75 16.04 -13.61
CA GLU A 56 4.78 15.38 -14.42
C GLU A 56 4.24 14.65 -15.65
N GLY A 57 2.92 14.46 -15.74
CA GLY A 57 2.29 13.92 -16.95
C GLY A 57 1.30 12.78 -16.73
N MET A 58 1.17 12.23 -15.52
CA MET A 58 0.12 11.25 -15.23
C MET A 58 -1.27 11.83 -15.54
N GLN A 59 -2.14 11.03 -16.15
CA GLN A 59 -3.50 11.45 -16.50
C GLN A 59 -4.53 10.59 -15.75
N LEU A 60 -5.58 11.25 -15.24
CA LEU A 60 -6.66 10.62 -14.50
C LEU A 60 -7.94 10.68 -15.33
N ARG A 61 -8.52 9.53 -15.66
CA ARG A 61 -9.83 9.44 -16.29
C ARG A 61 -10.90 9.31 -15.22
N ILE A 62 -11.74 10.32 -15.08
CA ILE A 62 -12.77 10.32 -14.05
C ILE A 62 -13.94 9.42 -14.45
N VAL A 63 -14.27 8.48 -13.58
CA VAL A 63 -15.39 7.54 -13.75
C VAL A 63 -16.42 7.71 -12.63
N PRO A 64 -17.67 7.20 -12.81
CA PRO A 64 -18.63 7.17 -11.72
C PRO A 64 -18.10 6.38 -10.53
N THR A 65 -18.37 6.86 -9.31
CA THR A 65 -18.09 6.13 -8.08
C THR A 65 -19.01 4.91 -7.97
N ASP A 66 -18.44 3.76 -7.66
CA ASP A 66 -19.19 2.54 -7.33
C ASP A 66 -18.79 2.06 -5.94
N LYS A 67 -19.74 1.40 -5.27
CA LYS A 67 -19.54 0.90 -3.90
C LYS A 67 -18.71 -0.37 -3.90
N LEU A 68 -17.87 -0.49 -2.86
CA LEU A 68 -17.20 -1.71 -2.51
C LEU A 68 -18.03 -2.51 -1.52
N ASP A 69 -17.96 -3.82 -1.65
CA ASP A 69 -18.53 -4.74 -0.68
C ASP A 69 -17.49 -5.79 -0.28
N TRP A 70 -17.63 -6.34 0.93
CA TRP A 70 -16.66 -7.31 1.42
C TRP A 70 -17.07 -8.73 1.05
N PRO A 71 -16.09 -9.64 0.83
CA PRO A 71 -16.38 -11.06 0.66
C PRO A 71 -17.25 -11.59 1.80
N PRO A 72 -18.27 -12.43 1.51
CA PRO A 72 -19.16 -12.97 2.53
C PRO A 72 -18.44 -13.66 3.69
N PRO A 73 -17.38 -14.46 3.49
CA PRO A 73 -16.62 -15.04 4.58
C PRO A 73 -15.99 -14.00 5.50
N PHE A 74 -15.51 -12.87 4.94
CA PHE A 74 -14.92 -11.78 5.73
C PHE A 74 -15.98 -11.08 6.59
N LYS A 75 -17.18 -10.82 6.04
CA LYS A 75 -18.31 -10.26 6.81
C LYS A 75 -18.68 -11.15 7.97
N ALA A 76 -18.87 -12.45 7.71
CA ALA A 76 -19.22 -13.41 8.75
C ALA A 76 -18.16 -13.51 9.85
N ALA A 77 -16.88 -13.51 9.49
CA ALA A 77 -15.78 -13.49 10.45
C ALA A 77 -15.76 -12.19 11.26
N THR A 78 -16.00 -11.05 10.61
CA THR A 78 -16.05 -9.72 11.26
C THR A 78 -17.18 -9.68 12.30
N GLU A 79 -18.40 -10.09 11.94
CA GLU A 79 -19.54 -10.13 12.85
C GLU A 79 -19.27 -11.03 14.08
N LYS A 80 -18.62 -12.18 13.83
CA LYS A 80 -18.35 -13.15 14.88
C LYS A 80 -17.24 -12.74 15.84
N TYR A 81 -16.16 -12.15 15.34
CA TYR A 81 -14.92 -12.01 16.12
C TYR A 81 -14.59 -10.56 16.51
N SER A 82 -15.06 -9.55 15.77
CA SER A 82 -14.75 -8.16 16.10
C SER A 82 -15.20 -7.70 17.50
N PRO A 83 -16.32 -8.19 18.07
CA PRO A 83 -16.76 -7.72 19.39
C PRO A 83 -15.79 -8.03 20.55
N GLN A 84 -14.89 -8.99 20.37
CA GLN A 84 -13.89 -9.34 21.37
C GLN A 84 -12.54 -8.63 21.20
N VAL A 85 -12.36 -7.91 20.06
CA VAL A 85 -11.10 -7.24 19.75
C VAL A 85 -10.96 -5.95 20.55
N GLN A 86 -9.81 -5.80 21.19
CA GLN A 86 -9.45 -4.62 21.96
C GLN A 86 -8.11 -4.06 21.46
N LEU A 87 -7.97 -2.75 21.50
CA LEU A 87 -6.71 -2.06 21.27
C LEU A 87 -6.11 -1.67 22.63
N ASN A 88 -4.92 -2.19 22.90
CA ASN A 88 -4.17 -1.82 24.10
C ASN A 88 -3.61 -0.39 23.96
N SER A 89 -3.24 0.21 25.10
CA SER A 89 -2.66 1.57 25.11
C SER A 89 -1.31 1.69 24.39
N ASP A 90 -0.58 0.58 24.23
CA ASP A 90 0.68 0.52 23.49
C ASP A 90 0.49 0.35 21.96
N GLY A 91 -0.75 0.21 21.51
CA GLY A 91 -1.13 0.04 20.10
C GLY A 91 -1.21 -1.42 19.65
N THR A 92 -1.01 -2.40 20.53
CA THR A 92 -1.15 -3.83 20.21
C THR A 92 -2.61 -4.28 20.24
N LEU A 93 -2.95 -5.33 19.46
CA LEU A 93 -4.26 -5.96 19.51
C LEU A 93 -4.34 -7.04 20.57
N LYS A 94 -5.51 -7.13 21.21
CA LYS A 94 -5.89 -8.25 22.07
C LYS A 94 -7.18 -8.87 21.56
N GLY A 95 -7.26 -10.20 21.57
CA GLY A 95 -8.47 -10.96 21.21
C GLY A 95 -8.76 -11.02 19.71
N TYR A 96 -7.86 -10.62 18.84
CA TYR A 96 -8.05 -10.76 17.41
C TYR A 96 -8.02 -12.22 16.97
N THR A 97 -8.99 -12.60 16.15
CA THR A 97 -9.10 -13.96 15.59
C THR A 97 -9.14 -13.91 14.06
N ALA A 98 -10.14 -13.26 13.47
CA ALA A 98 -10.30 -13.10 12.03
C ALA A 98 -11.29 -11.97 11.70
N GLY A 99 -11.33 -11.57 10.44
CA GLY A 99 -12.18 -10.49 9.95
C GLY A 99 -11.60 -9.11 10.29
N GLN A 100 -12.41 -8.07 10.18
CA GLN A 100 -12.00 -6.71 10.47
C GLN A 100 -11.96 -6.46 11.97
N PRO A 101 -10.85 -5.95 12.52
CA PRO A 101 -10.73 -5.73 13.96
C PRO A 101 -11.74 -4.70 14.50
N PHE A 102 -11.93 -3.58 13.80
CA PHE A 102 -12.73 -2.43 14.25
C PHE A 102 -13.70 -1.99 13.16
N PRO A 103 -14.83 -2.70 12.93
CA PRO A 103 -15.78 -2.36 11.89
C PRO A 103 -16.55 -1.06 12.16
N LEU A 104 -16.62 -0.65 13.43
CA LEU A 104 -17.25 0.58 13.86
C LEU A 104 -16.16 1.52 14.41
N LEU A 105 -16.04 2.69 13.82
CA LEU A 105 -15.09 3.73 14.21
C LEU A 105 -15.84 4.96 14.74
N ASP A 106 -15.27 5.59 15.76
CA ASP A 106 -15.71 6.88 16.29
C ASP A 106 -14.62 7.93 15.99
N PRO A 107 -14.93 8.98 15.21
CA PRO A 107 -13.98 10.06 14.93
C PRO A 107 -13.43 10.78 16.18
N ASN A 108 -14.15 10.69 17.30
CA ASN A 108 -13.71 11.27 18.58
C ASN A 108 -12.83 10.32 19.40
N ASP A 109 -12.65 9.08 18.97
CA ASP A 109 -11.78 8.15 19.66
C ASP A 109 -10.31 8.55 19.45
N PRO A 110 -9.54 8.82 20.52
CA PRO A 110 -8.12 9.18 20.41
C PRO A 110 -7.27 8.10 19.75
N GLN A 111 -7.74 6.85 19.70
CA GLN A 111 -7.08 5.71 19.07
C GLN A 111 -7.61 5.43 17.64
N MET A 112 -8.50 6.27 17.11
CA MET A 112 -9.13 6.02 15.80
C MET A 112 -8.10 5.76 14.70
N ALA A 113 -7.06 6.59 14.59
CA ALA A 113 -6.03 6.44 13.58
C ALA A 113 -5.33 5.07 13.65
N THR A 114 -5.01 4.61 14.86
CA THR A 114 -4.40 3.28 15.06
C THR A 114 -5.38 2.16 14.68
N LYS A 115 -6.67 2.32 14.96
CA LYS A 115 -7.72 1.36 14.57
C LYS A 115 -7.87 1.28 13.05
N VAL A 116 -7.81 2.42 12.34
CA VAL A 116 -7.79 2.46 10.87
C VAL A 116 -6.60 1.66 10.33
N MET A 117 -5.40 1.83 10.88
CA MET A 117 -4.21 1.11 10.43
C MET A 117 -4.28 -0.39 10.73
N TRP A 118 -4.92 -0.79 11.84
CA TRP A 118 -5.21 -2.21 12.07
C TRP A 118 -6.26 -2.78 11.11
N ASN A 119 -7.28 -2.00 10.74
CA ASN A 119 -8.23 -2.38 9.72
C ASN A 119 -7.55 -2.55 8.36
N PHE A 120 -6.66 -1.62 7.99
CA PHE A 120 -5.78 -1.80 6.82
C PHE A 120 -4.98 -3.10 6.90
N SER A 121 -4.40 -3.40 8.06
CA SER A 121 -3.53 -4.57 8.25
C SER A 121 -4.27 -5.91 8.09
N TYR A 122 -5.56 -5.93 8.37
CA TYR A 122 -6.45 -7.09 8.26
C TYR A 122 -7.60 -6.88 7.28
N ARG A 123 -7.37 -6.02 6.27
CA ARG A 123 -8.36 -5.74 5.23
C ARG A 123 -8.76 -6.98 4.44
N PRO A 124 -9.94 -6.98 3.77
CA PRO A 124 -10.46 -8.16 3.07
C PRO A 124 -9.82 -8.40 1.69
N LEU A 125 -8.58 -7.93 1.48
CA LEU A 125 -7.90 -8.07 0.20
C LEU A 125 -7.32 -9.48 0.04
N TYR A 126 -6.51 -9.91 1.00
CA TYR A 126 -5.76 -11.17 0.98
C TYR A 126 -5.74 -11.75 2.38
N SER A 127 -6.73 -12.57 2.69
CA SER A 127 -6.96 -12.99 4.08
C SER A 127 -6.20 -14.25 4.48
N ASP A 128 -6.03 -15.23 3.58
CA ASP A 128 -5.51 -16.53 3.93
C ASP A 128 -4.15 -16.81 3.32
N ASP A 129 -4.10 -16.92 2.00
CA ASP A 129 -2.87 -17.12 1.26
C ASP A 129 -2.90 -16.41 -0.10
N ILE A 130 -1.73 -16.07 -0.60
CA ILE A 130 -1.55 -15.48 -1.91
C ILE A 130 -0.33 -16.10 -2.58
N ASP A 131 -0.45 -16.36 -3.87
CA ASP A 131 0.67 -16.57 -4.76
C ASP A 131 0.41 -15.80 -6.05
N MET A 132 0.88 -14.57 -6.12
CA MET A 132 0.87 -13.78 -7.35
C MET A 132 2.18 -14.03 -8.09
N ARG A 133 2.07 -14.58 -9.29
CA ARG A 133 3.22 -15.00 -10.09
C ARG A 133 3.59 -13.96 -11.13
N PHE A 134 4.87 -13.87 -11.39
CA PHE A 134 5.46 -13.02 -12.40
C PHE A 134 5.15 -11.52 -12.24
N PRO A 135 5.25 -10.97 -10.99
CA PRO A 135 5.25 -9.52 -10.86
C PRO A 135 6.44 -8.93 -11.59
N GLU A 136 6.21 -7.79 -12.20
CA GLU A 136 7.22 -7.02 -12.91
C GLU A 136 7.41 -5.67 -12.25
N VAL A 137 8.66 -5.26 -12.11
CA VAL A 137 9.04 -3.93 -11.61
C VAL A 137 9.91 -3.24 -12.64
N ALA A 138 9.46 -2.11 -13.14
CA ALA A 138 10.22 -1.26 -14.04
C ALA A 138 10.65 0.01 -13.30
N THR A 139 11.92 0.41 -13.45
CA THR A 139 12.42 1.66 -12.85
C THR A 139 12.79 2.66 -13.92
N PHE A 140 12.53 3.92 -13.63
CA PHE A 140 12.73 5.04 -14.56
C PHE A 140 13.46 6.17 -13.84
N ASP A 141 14.17 7.00 -14.59
CA ASP A 141 14.70 8.28 -14.10
C ASP A 141 13.83 9.46 -14.58
N LYS A 142 14.17 10.64 -14.15
CA LYS A 142 13.48 11.89 -14.54
C LYS A 142 13.53 12.20 -16.05
N HIS A 143 14.40 11.54 -16.79
CA HIS A 143 14.56 11.71 -18.24
C HIS A 143 13.98 10.56 -19.03
N ALA A 144 13.12 9.76 -18.41
CA ALA A 144 12.50 8.58 -19.04
C ALA A 144 11.79 8.94 -20.36
N THR A 145 12.04 8.10 -21.36
CA THR A 145 11.49 8.25 -22.72
C THR A 145 10.73 7.00 -23.16
N GLY A 146 10.18 6.24 -22.20
CA GLY A 146 9.44 5.01 -22.43
C GLY A 146 10.23 3.73 -22.19
N ALA A 147 11.56 3.78 -22.13
CA ALA A 147 12.36 2.62 -21.79
C ALA A 147 12.79 2.66 -20.31
N PRO A 148 12.60 1.58 -19.54
CA PRO A 148 13.04 1.52 -18.16
C PRO A 148 14.57 1.43 -18.06
N LEU A 149 15.13 2.01 -17.00
CA LEU A 149 16.55 1.85 -16.64
C LEU A 149 16.86 0.42 -16.19
N SER A 150 15.95 -0.17 -15.46
CA SER A 150 16.03 -1.57 -15.04
C SER A 150 14.63 -2.19 -15.03
N TYR A 151 14.63 -3.49 -15.18
CA TYR A 151 13.42 -4.28 -15.25
C TYR A 151 13.63 -5.60 -14.52
N TYR A 152 12.71 -5.96 -13.65
CA TYR A 152 12.77 -7.15 -12.83
C TYR A 152 11.51 -7.97 -13.02
N THR A 153 11.67 -9.27 -13.18
CA THR A 153 10.57 -10.24 -13.07
C THR A 153 10.89 -11.23 -11.97
N VAL A 154 9.92 -11.52 -11.12
CA VAL A 154 10.06 -12.46 -10.01
C VAL A 154 9.05 -13.60 -10.17
N GLY A 155 9.42 -14.81 -9.77
CA GLY A 155 8.55 -15.99 -9.90
C GLY A 155 7.30 -15.89 -9.04
N HIS A 156 7.46 -15.47 -7.78
CA HIS A 156 6.39 -15.45 -6.79
C HIS A 156 6.44 -14.19 -5.91
N PHE A 157 5.29 -13.61 -5.69
CA PHE A 157 4.99 -12.66 -4.62
C PHE A 157 3.91 -13.32 -3.77
N ALA A 158 4.32 -13.93 -2.67
CA ALA A 158 3.47 -14.85 -1.94
C ALA A 158 3.36 -14.48 -0.46
N PHE A 159 2.15 -14.70 0.10
CA PHE A 159 1.89 -14.61 1.53
C PHE A 159 1.15 -15.85 2.03
N TYR A 160 1.38 -16.18 3.30
CA TYR A 160 0.61 -17.15 4.06
C TYR A 160 0.32 -16.59 5.45
N ASN A 161 -0.94 -16.32 5.71
CA ASN A 161 -1.39 -15.84 7.00
C ASN A 161 -1.64 -17.02 7.95
N ASN A 162 -1.03 -16.99 9.14
CA ASN A 162 -1.25 -18.01 10.17
C ASN A 162 -2.46 -17.68 11.04
N ILE A 163 -2.88 -16.43 11.08
CA ILE A 163 -4.06 -15.94 11.80
C ILE A 163 -4.93 -15.11 10.88
N GLY A 164 -6.20 -14.99 11.18
CA GLY A 164 -7.13 -14.20 10.38
C GLY A 164 -7.66 -14.93 9.14
N ARG A 165 -7.51 -16.24 9.05
CA ARG A 165 -7.93 -17.07 7.91
C ARG A 165 -9.45 -17.25 7.90
N ILE A 166 -10.06 -17.20 6.71
CA ILE A 166 -11.51 -17.19 6.56
C ILE A 166 -12.06 -18.05 5.41
N GLU A 167 -11.24 -18.42 4.42
CA GLU A 167 -11.68 -19.11 3.19
C GLU A 167 -11.03 -20.48 3.05
N VAL A 168 -9.75 -20.62 3.37
CA VAL A 168 -8.97 -21.83 3.15
C VAL A 168 -8.54 -22.45 4.48
N PRO A 169 -8.85 -23.71 4.75
CA PRO A 169 -8.38 -24.40 5.94
C PRO A 169 -6.84 -24.40 6.05
N PRO A 170 -6.30 -24.32 7.29
CA PRO A 170 -7.00 -24.26 8.57
C PRO A 170 -7.61 -22.88 8.86
N ILE A 171 -8.85 -22.85 9.40
CA ILE A 171 -9.63 -21.66 9.73
C ILE A 171 -9.98 -21.70 11.22
N PRO A 172 -9.92 -20.60 11.97
CA PRO A 172 -9.47 -19.25 11.61
C PRO A 172 -7.96 -19.05 11.77
N THR A 173 -7.24 -20.09 12.17
CA THR A 173 -5.82 -20.02 12.53
C THR A 173 -5.11 -21.31 12.17
N ASP A 174 -3.91 -21.21 11.62
CA ASP A 174 -2.99 -22.34 11.51
C ASP A 174 -2.33 -22.59 12.88
N ALA A 175 -2.66 -23.71 13.50
CA ALA A 175 -2.15 -24.07 14.82
C ALA A 175 -0.61 -24.19 14.86
N ASN A 176 0.03 -24.67 13.78
CA ASN A 176 1.48 -24.78 13.69
C ASN A 176 2.15 -23.40 13.60
N GLY A 177 1.56 -22.49 12.83
CA GLY A 177 2.00 -21.11 12.73
C GLY A 177 1.85 -20.37 14.06
N LEU A 178 0.70 -20.58 14.74
CA LEU A 178 0.46 -19.98 16.05
C LEU A 178 1.43 -20.52 17.11
N ALA A 179 1.69 -21.82 17.15
CA ALA A 179 2.66 -22.43 18.05
C ALA A 179 4.09 -21.89 17.83
N SER A 180 4.40 -21.48 16.60
CA SER A 180 5.67 -20.81 16.26
C SER A 180 5.67 -19.32 16.57
N GLY A 181 4.57 -18.74 17.06
CA GLY A 181 4.41 -17.30 17.32
C GLY A 181 4.37 -16.44 16.04
N LEU A 182 4.12 -17.03 14.88
CA LEU A 182 4.16 -16.33 13.60
C LEU A 182 2.77 -15.83 13.21
N ARG A 183 2.69 -14.56 12.83
CA ARG A 183 1.52 -13.92 12.27
C ARG A 183 1.33 -14.29 10.81
N TYR A 184 2.37 -14.08 9.99
CA TYR A 184 2.38 -14.42 8.57
C TYR A 184 3.79 -14.72 8.06
N ARG A 185 3.83 -15.28 6.86
CA ARG A 185 5.04 -15.48 6.07
C ARG A 185 4.90 -14.77 4.73
N PHE A 186 6.01 -14.23 4.23
CA PHE A 186 6.11 -13.59 2.94
C PHE A 186 7.26 -14.17 2.16
N GLY A 187 7.07 -14.39 0.86
CA GLY A 187 8.09 -14.86 -0.07
C GLY A 187 8.13 -14.01 -1.34
N PHE A 188 9.34 -13.63 -1.76
CA PHE A 188 9.58 -12.89 -2.98
C PHE A 188 10.78 -13.52 -3.69
N TYR A 189 10.52 -14.53 -4.51
CA TYR A 189 11.54 -15.38 -5.13
C TYR A 189 10.95 -16.34 -6.17
N PRO A 190 11.77 -16.96 -7.05
CA PRO A 190 13.10 -16.50 -7.40
C PRO A 190 13.03 -15.29 -8.34
N PHE A 191 14.07 -14.48 -8.39
CA PHE A 191 14.23 -13.52 -9.47
C PHE A 191 14.46 -14.29 -10.77
N LEU A 192 13.74 -13.93 -11.81
CA LEU A 192 13.80 -14.54 -13.14
C LEU A 192 14.59 -13.66 -14.11
N GLU A 193 14.36 -12.35 -14.05
CA GLU A 193 15.05 -11.33 -14.83
C GLU A 193 15.43 -10.14 -13.93
N PRO A 194 16.54 -9.44 -14.25
CA PRO A 194 17.53 -9.74 -15.28
C PRO A 194 18.39 -10.97 -14.91
N SER A 195 19.10 -11.50 -15.90
CA SER A 195 19.96 -12.72 -15.69
C SER A 195 20.98 -12.58 -14.58
N SER A 196 21.46 -11.35 -14.32
CA SER A 196 22.40 -11.04 -13.22
C SER A 196 21.81 -11.25 -11.81
N LEU A 197 20.49 -11.23 -11.69
CA LEU A 197 19.77 -11.44 -10.44
C LEU A 197 19.05 -12.80 -10.39
N ARG A 198 19.11 -13.59 -11.46
CA ARG A 198 18.38 -14.87 -11.52
C ARG A 198 18.73 -15.77 -10.34
N GLY A 199 17.67 -16.29 -9.70
CA GLY A 199 17.78 -17.17 -8.54
C GLY A 199 17.89 -16.46 -7.19
N TYR A 200 18.11 -15.13 -7.14
CA TYR A 200 17.99 -14.40 -5.89
C TYR A 200 16.58 -14.51 -5.32
N GLY A 201 16.45 -14.34 -4.03
CA GLY A 201 15.15 -14.30 -3.39
C GLY A 201 15.21 -14.08 -1.90
N MET A 202 14.03 -13.80 -1.33
CA MET A 202 13.88 -13.60 0.11
C MET A 202 12.62 -14.25 0.66
N VAL A 203 12.69 -14.60 1.94
CA VAL A 203 11.54 -14.98 2.77
C VAL A 203 11.57 -14.17 4.06
N ARG A 204 10.40 -13.66 4.46
CA ARG A 204 10.19 -13.02 5.76
C ARG A 204 9.17 -13.82 6.57
N GLN A 205 9.41 -13.89 7.88
CA GLN A 205 8.48 -14.47 8.84
C GLN A 205 8.24 -13.41 9.93
N ARG A 206 7.01 -12.90 9.98
CA ARG A 206 6.60 -11.89 10.98
C ARG A 206 6.00 -12.54 12.20
N HIS A 207 6.43 -12.09 13.37
CA HIS A 207 5.91 -12.56 14.65
C HIS A 207 4.62 -11.83 15.05
N ILE A 208 3.79 -12.51 15.87
CA ILE A 208 2.59 -11.93 16.51
C ILE A 208 3.02 -10.91 17.58
N ASP A 209 4.05 -11.27 18.36
CA ASP A 209 4.63 -10.34 19.36
C ASP A 209 5.50 -9.32 18.62
N PRO A 210 5.14 -8.03 18.63
CA PRO A 210 5.89 -6.99 17.93
C PRO A 210 7.29 -6.75 18.50
N LYS A 211 7.58 -7.22 19.72
CA LYS A 211 8.91 -7.12 20.34
C LYS A 211 9.92 -8.11 19.77
N ILE A 212 9.43 -9.16 19.11
CA ILE A 212 10.28 -10.13 18.43
C ILE A 212 10.54 -9.63 17.02
N GLU A 213 11.82 -9.54 16.64
CA GLU A 213 12.21 -9.15 15.29
C GLU A 213 11.73 -10.17 14.25
N ASP A 214 11.42 -9.66 13.05
CA ASP A 214 11.09 -10.52 11.93
C ASP A 214 12.31 -11.38 11.57
N ASN A 215 12.06 -12.61 11.14
CA ASN A 215 13.10 -13.42 10.53
C ASN A 215 13.12 -13.13 9.02
N VAL A 216 14.23 -12.58 8.53
CA VAL A 216 14.44 -12.32 7.10
C VAL A 216 15.57 -13.20 6.59
N TRP A 217 15.31 -13.99 5.57
CA TRP A 217 16.29 -14.85 4.92
C TRP A 217 16.44 -14.44 3.48
N VAL A 218 17.69 -14.34 3.03
CA VAL A 218 18.05 -14.00 1.64
C VAL A 218 18.96 -15.05 1.08
N PHE A 219 18.69 -15.51 -0.13
CA PHE A 219 19.54 -16.40 -0.89
C PHE A 219 20.26 -15.65 -2.00
N ASN A 220 21.57 -15.86 -2.09
CA ASN A 220 22.41 -15.36 -3.16
C ASN A 220 22.93 -16.54 -3.99
N PRO A 221 22.44 -16.75 -5.21
CA PRO A 221 22.81 -17.89 -6.05
C PRO A 221 24.26 -17.84 -6.53
N GLN A 222 24.86 -16.65 -6.69
CA GLN A 222 26.25 -16.50 -7.14
C GLN A 222 27.24 -17.06 -6.10
N THR A 223 26.96 -16.84 -4.82
CA THR A 223 27.77 -17.34 -3.71
C THR A 223 27.23 -18.64 -3.13
N ARG A 224 26.03 -19.07 -3.54
CA ARG A 224 25.25 -20.19 -2.99
C ARG A 224 25.08 -20.10 -1.46
N LYS A 225 24.86 -18.88 -0.97
CA LYS A 225 24.74 -18.63 0.46
C LYS A 225 23.32 -18.18 0.81
N LEU A 226 22.74 -18.89 1.76
CA LEU A 226 21.55 -18.48 2.49
C LEU A 226 22.01 -17.70 3.72
N ARG A 227 21.49 -16.48 3.89
CA ARG A 227 21.83 -15.61 5.03
C ARG A 227 20.57 -15.18 5.74
N ARG A 228 20.64 -15.10 7.07
CA ARG A 228 19.67 -14.38 7.86
C ARG A 228 20.13 -12.94 7.96
N GLU A 229 19.28 -12.02 7.57
CA GLU A 229 19.52 -10.58 7.65
C GLU A 229 18.90 -10.03 8.95
N SER A 230 19.49 -8.95 9.47
CA SER A 230 18.90 -8.23 10.60
C SER A 230 17.65 -7.50 10.13
N ALA A 231 16.60 -7.58 10.94
CA ALA A 231 15.35 -6.84 10.76
C ALA A 231 15.25 -5.62 11.68
N ASP A 232 16.38 -5.12 12.18
CA ASP A 232 16.44 -3.96 13.09
C ASP A 232 15.94 -2.66 12.42
N VAL A 233 16.13 -2.55 11.12
CA VAL A 233 15.55 -1.47 10.35
C VAL A 233 14.06 -1.78 10.18
N LEU A 234 13.22 -0.81 10.46
CA LEU A 234 11.78 -0.94 10.22
C LEU A 234 11.58 -1.45 8.81
N SER A 235 10.72 -2.45 8.69
CA SER A 235 10.58 -3.34 7.54
C SER A 235 10.05 -2.68 6.25
N ASP A 236 10.32 -1.42 6.08
CA ASP A 236 10.06 -0.70 4.83
C ASP A 236 11.18 -0.85 3.82
N SER A 237 12.27 -1.50 4.23
CA SER A 237 13.45 -1.65 3.38
C SER A 237 13.91 -3.10 3.38
N ILE A 238 13.81 -3.73 2.23
CA ILE A 238 14.50 -4.99 1.95
C ILE A 238 15.87 -4.64 1.35
N GLY A 239 16.65 -3.86 2.07
CA GLY A 239 17.99 -3.44 1.63
C GLY A 239 18.99 -4.57 1.37
N ALA A 240 18.58 -5.82 1.59
CA ALA A 240 19.38 -7.00 1.39
C ALA A 240 19.33 -7.56 -0.04
N LEU A 241 18.36 -7.17 -0.87
CA LEU A 241 18.28 -7.62 -2.24
C LEU A 241 19.07 -6.71 -3.17
N PRO A 242 19.97 -7.24 -4.02
CA PRO A 242 20.66 -6.44 -5.01
C PRO A 242 19.68 -5.74 -5.92
N GLY A 243 19.78 -4.41 -6.01
CA GLY A 243 18.89 -3.59 -6.80
C GLY A 243 17.63 -3.07 -6.07
N PHE A 244 17.38 -3.49 -4.82
CA PHE A 244 16.28 -3.00 -3.97
C PHE A 244 16.79 -2.20 -2.76
N GLY A 245 17.97 -1.65 -2.81
CA GLY A 245 18.51 -0.79 -1.77
C GLY A 245 18.07 0.65 -1.94
N GLY A 246 17.05 1.10 -1.22
CA GLY A 246 16.77 2.52 -1.05
C GLY A 246 18.01 3.20 -0.47
N GLY A 247 18.60 4.17 -1.20
CA GLY A 247 19.75 4.93 -0.73
C GLY A 247 19.44 5.67 0.55
N GLY A 248 20.12 5.38 1.65
CA GLY A 248 20.03 6.16 2.87
C GLY A 248 20.36 5.48 4.19
N GLY A 249 20.84 4.23 4.19
CA GLY A 249 21.28 3.54 5.42
C GLY A 249 22.80 3.42 5.44
N SER A 250 23.45 4.09 6.35
CA SER A 250 24.88 3.97 6.62
C SER A 250 25.29 2.52 6.89
N GLY A 251 26.01 1.93 5.93
CA GLY A 251 26.99 0.92 6.18
C GLY A 251 26.53 -0.45 6.63
N TYR A 252 26.19 -1.30 5.68
CA TYR A 252 26.57 -2.72 5.65
C TYR A 252 26.16 -3.33 4.30
N GLY A 253 26.84 -2.93 3.25
CA GLY A 253 26.62 -3.45 1.90
C GLY A 253 27.86 -3.32 1.04
N GLY A 254 29.03 -3.29 1.64
CA GLY A 254 30.30 -3.44 0.97
C GLY A 254 30.56 -4.90 0.60
N GLY A 255 29.78 -5.44 -0.33
CA GLY A 255 29.96 -6.74 -0.95
C GLY A 255 30.33 -6.61 -2.41
N ALA A 256 31.62 -6.52 -2.69
CA ALA A 256 32.33 -6.87 -3.92
C ALA A 256 31.48 -6.99 -5.21
N GLY A 257 31.35 -5.90 -5.90
CA GLY A 257 30.77 -5.81 -7.23
C GLY A 257 30.81 -4.34 -7.66
N GLY A 258 32.02 -3.74 -7.62
CA GLY A 258 32.22 -2.37 -8.03
C GLY A 258 31.87 -2.14 -9.49
N GLY A 259 30.64 -1.74 -9.76
CA GLY A 259 30.22 -1.04 -10.94
C GLY A 259 29.88 0.38 -10.54
N SER A 260 30.82 1.26 -10.63
CA SER A 260 30.63 2.69 -10.46
C SER A 260 29.64 3.17 -11.51
N GLY A 261 28.45 3.56 -11.13
CA GLY A 261 27.61 4.38 -11.98
C GLY A 261 26.11 4.20 -12.01
N SER A 262 25.51 3.17 -11.41
CA SER A 262 24.09 2.94 -11.61
C SER A 262 23.23 2.82 -10.35
N SER A 263 23.82 2.83 -9.17
CA SER A 263 23.07 2.53 -7.94
C SER A 263 22.34 3.72 -7.34
N ALA A 264 22.54 4.93 -7.82
CA ALA A 264 21.88 6.12 -7.28
C ALA A 264 20.41 6.24 -7.70
N TYR A 265 19.99 5.48 -8.69
CA TYR A 265 18.64 5.58 -9.29
C TYR A 265 17.84 4.29 -9.19
N ALA A 266 18.40 3.24 -8.61
CA ALA A 266 17.72 1.97 -8.53
C ALA A 266 16.80 1.92 -7.32
N ASN A 267 15.53 1.74 -7.61
CA ASN A 267 14.42 1.40 -6.70
C ASN A 267 14.05 2.40 -5.62
N THR A 268 12.98 3.06 -5.91
CA THR A 268 12.20 3.83 -4.96
C THR A 268 11.35 2.90 -4.07
N LEU A 269 11.04 1.69 -4.55
CA LEU A 269 10.10 0.77 -3.93
C LEU A 269 10.77 -0.30 -3.07
N ASP A 270 10.26 -0.47 -1.87
CA ASP A 270 10.48 -1.65 -1.05
C ASP A 270 9.42 -2.72 -1.39
N PRO A 271 9.79 -3.98 -1.71
CA PRO A 271 8.82 -5.01 -2.05
C PRO A 271 7.71 -5.21 -1.03
N ASP A 272 8.00 -4.98 0.25
CA ASP A 272 7.01 -5.01 1.32
C ASP A 272 5.98 -3.89 1.25
N SER A 273 6.34 -2.77 0.64
CA SER A 273 5.47 -1.59 0.55
C SER A 273 4.49 -1.69 -0.62
N TYR A 274 4.45 -2.82 -1.33
CA TYR A 274 3.50 -3.03 -2.42
C TYR A 274 2.06 -2.67 -2.06
N PHE A 275 1.66 -2.94 -0.82
CA PHE A 275 0.32 -2.57 -0.33
C PHE A 275 0.25 -1.18 0.32
N GLY A 276 1.29 -0.37 0.18
CA GLY A 276 1.39 0.98 0.73
C GLY A 276 2.10 1.08 2.07
N PHE A 277 2.16 -0.01 2.86
CA PHE A 277 2.82 -0.05 4.15
C PHE A 277 3.02 -1.49 4.65
N SER A 278 4.22 -1.80 5.11
CA SER A 278 4.59 -3.12 5.63
C SER A 278 5.23 -3.12 7.01
N ALA A 279 5.57 -1.95 7.55
CA ALA A 279 6.14 -1.86 8.90
C ALA A 279 5.13 -2.34 9.96
N LYS A 280 5.64 -2.62 11.16
CA LYS A 280 4.77 -2.98 12.29
C LYS A 280 3.94 -1.77 12.71
N ILE A 281 2.63 -1.97 12.85
CA ILE A 281 1.70 -0.90 13.28
C ILE A 281 2.17 -0.29 14.60
N GLU A 282 2.69 -1.10 15.50
CA GLU A 282 3.12 -0.71 16.84
C GLU A 282 4.37 0.17 16.87
N ASP A 283 5.12 0.28 15.78
CA ASP A 283 6.33 1.09 15.71
C ASP A 283 6.08 2.58 15.45
N PHE A 284 4.82 2.95 15.19
CA PHE A 284 4.42 4.31 14.84
C PHE A 284 3.43 4.90 15.82
N ASN A 285 3.45 6.23 15.94
CA ASN A 285 2.39 7.03 16.49
C ASN A 285 1.50 7.51 15.35
N TYR A 286 0.19 7.31 15.48
CA TYR A 286 -0.79 7.68 14.47
C TYR A 286 -1.64 8.84 14.91
N ARG A 287 -1.98 9.74 13.97
CA ARG A 287 -2.89 10.84 14.17
C ARG A 287 -3.92 10.87 13.05
N PHE A 288 -5.20 10.93 13.41
CA PHE A 288 -6.29 11.12 12.48
C PHE A 288 -6.35 12.59 12.05
N LEU A 289 -6.23 12.85 10.76
CA LEU A 289 -6.28 14.20 10.19
C LEU A 289 -7.66 14.55 9.64
N GLY A 290 -8.55 13.58 9.54
CA GLY A 290 -9.93 13.74 9.08
C GLY A 290 -10.31 12.75 7.98
N GLU A 291 -11.58 12.82 7.59
CA GLU A 291 -12.13 12.18 6.40
C GLU A 291 -12.22 13.21 5.28
N LYS A 292 -11.87 12.79 4.07
CA LYS A 292 -11.92 13.65 2.88
C LYS A 292 -12.43 12.87 1.68
N ASP A 293 -13.27 13.54 0.88
CA ASP A 293 -13.60 13.06 -0.44
C ASP A 293 -12.45 13.41 -1.40
N MET A 294 -11.80 12.40 -1.95
CA MET A 294 -10.62 12.54 -2.79
C MET A 294 -10.69 11.58 -3.98
N LEU A 295 -9.87 11.84 -4.99
CA LEU A 295 -9.74 10.96 -6.15
C LEU A 295 -8.80 9.80 -5.83
N ALA A 296 -9.25 8.57 -6.16
CA ALA A 296 -8.47 7.36 -6.02
C ALA A 296 -8.79 6.34 -7.13
N SER A 297 -7.84 5.47 -7.46
CA SER A 297 -8.04 4.42 -8.47
C SER A 297 -8.45 3.11 -7.79
N VAL A 298 -9.75 2.82 -7.81
CA VAL A 298 -10.39 1.70 -7.11
C VAL A 298 -11.05 0.72 -8.08
N HIS A 299 -11.49 1.20 -9.24
CA HIS A 299 -12.00 0.41 -10.35
C HIS A 299 -11.10 0.57 -11.57
N ALA A 300 -9.79 0.32 -11.38
CA ALA A 300 -8.80 0.32 -12.45
C ALA A 300 -9.20 -0.68 -13.53
N GLU A 301 -9.00 -0.30 -14.78
CA GLU A 301 -9.42 -1.09 -15.94
C GLU A 301 -8.23 -1.57 -16.76
N HIS A 302 -7.23 -0.72 -16.94
CA HIS A 302 -6.13 -0.91 -17.87
C HIS A 302 -4.82 -1.36 -17.21
N SER A 303 -4.63 -1.10 -15.91
CA SER A 303 -3.48 -1.63 -15.19
C SER A 303 -3.56 -3.18 -15.17
N PRO A 304 -2.47 -3.90 -15.38
CA PRO A 304 -1.07 -3.45 -15.48
C PRO A 304 -0.60 -3.13 -16.92
N GLU A 305 -1.49 -3.10 -17.89
CA GLU A 305 -1.12 -3.11 -19.33
C GLU A 305 -0.59 -1.78 -19.85
N VAL A 306 -0.88 -0.68 -19.14
CA VAL A 306 -0.67 0.65 -19.70
C VAL A 306 0.37 1.44 -18.94
N GLN A 307 1.54 1.51 -19.56
CA GLN A 307 2.57 2.47 -19.22
C GLN A 307 2.15 3.87 -19.70
N CYS A 308 2.29 4.88 -18.85
CA CYS A 308 1.89 6.24 -19.21
C CYS A 308 2.77 6.83 -20.31
N PRO A 309 2.22 7.18 -21.48
CA PRO A 309 3.02 7.71 -22.58
C PRO A 309 3.39 9.19 -22.41
N TYR A 310 2.77 9.89 -21.46
CA TYR A 310 2.90 11.35 -21.31
C TYR A 310 3.99 11.77 -20.33
N ASP A 311 4.50 10.84 -19.53
CA ASP A 311 5.57 11.05 -18.55
C ASP A 311 6.81 10.17 -18.80
N GLY A 312 6.89 9.57 -19.98
CA GLY A 312 7.98 8.68 -20.34
C GLY A 312 7.90 7.30 -19.70
N GLY A 313 6.73 6.88 -19.25
CA GLY A 313 6.48 5.56 -18.67
C GLY A 313 6.63 5.48 -17.16
N LYS A 314 6.85 6.61 -16.49
CA LYS A 314 7.09 6.67 -15.04
C LYS A 314 5.86 6.33 -14.20
N THR A 315 4.66 6.43 -14.79
CA THR A 315 3.40 6.10 -14.11
C THR A 315 2.51 5.19 -14.94
N ILE A 316 1.31 4.90 -14.44
CA ILE A 316 0.26 4.12 -15.13
C ILE A 316 -0.84 5.08 -15.54
N CYS A 317 -1.05 5.26 -16.87
CA CYS A 317 -2.11 6.12 -17.40
C CYS A 317 -2.44 5.86 -18.88
N PRO A 318 -3.64 6.21 -19.39
CA PRO A 318 -4.78 6.69 -18.58
C PRO A 318 -5.38 5.55 -17.77
N GLU A 319 -5.79 5.84 -16.53
CA GLU A 319 -6.46 4.87 -15.67
C GLU A 319 -7.71 5.51 -15.04
N ASN A 320 -8.62 4.67 -14.57
CA ASN A 320 -9.85 5.11 -13.91
C ASN A 320 -9.58 5.64 -12.52
N TRP A 321 -10.13 6.82 -12.25
CA TRP A 321 -10.14 7.47 -10.95
C TRP A 321 -11.55 7.88 -10.60
N GLU A 322 -11.93 7.75 -9.35
CA GLU A 322 -13.26 8.07 -8.85
C GLU A 322 -13.19 8.80 -7.51
N MET A 323 -14.28 9.46 -7.15
CA MET A 323 -14.39 10.09 -5.83
C MET A 323 -14.55 9.00 -4.76
N ARG A 324 -13.68 9.03 -3.77
CA ARG A 324 -13.69 8.10 -2.63
C ARG A 324 -13.64 8.87 -1.33
N ASN A 325 -14.33 8.39 -0.32
CA ASN A 325 -14.15 8.89 1.03
C ASN A 325 -12.93 8.22 1.66
N LEU A 326 -11.91 8.99 2.03
CA LEU A 326 -10.64 8.52 2.53
C LEU A 326 -10.37 8.99 3.96
N TYR A 327 -9.94 8.10 4.82
CA TYR A 327 -9.30 8.45 6.09
C TYR A 327 -7.89 8.95 5.82
N VAL A 328 -7.59 10.17 6.29
CA VAL A 328 -6.24 10.75 6.19
C VAL A 328 -5.52 10.54 7.50
N ILE A 329 -4.46 9.73 7.48
CA ILE A 329 -3.74 9.28 8.67
C ILE A 329 -2.28 9.71 8.58
N GLU A 330 -1.84 10.49 9.56
CA GLU A 330 -0.41 10.75 9.76
C GLU A 330 0.19 9.63 10.60
N ALA A 331 1.32 9.09 10.15
CA ALA A 331 2.14 8.12 10.87
C ALA A 331 3.54 8.70 11.08
N VAL A 332 3.98 8.74 12.34
CA VAL A 332 5.32 9.19 12.73
C VAL A 332 5.99 8.08 13.52
N VAL A 333 7.22 7.73 13.15
CA VAL A 333 7.98 6.68 13.83
C VAL A 333 8.16 7.01 15.30
N LYS A 334 8.01 6.00 16.18
CA LYS A 334 8.19 6.17 17.62
C LYS A 334 9.65 6.48 17.98
N PRO A 335 9.90 7.26 19.04
CA PRO A 335 11.26 7.51 19.53
C PRO A 335 12.01 6.20 19.82
N GLY A 336 13.29 6.16 19.50
CA GLY A 336 14.14 4.98 19.70
C GLY A 336 14.04 3.92 18.61
N ARG A 337 13.19 4.15 17.58
CA ARG A 337 13.17 3.35 16.35
C ARG A 337 13.87 4.12 15.23
N ASP A 338 14.60 3.42 14.40
CA ASP A 338 15.16 4.00 13.17
C ASP A 338 14.29 3.67 11.98
N ALA A 339 14.00 4.66 11.16
CA ALA A 339 13.27 4.52 9.91
C ALA A 339 13.88 5.41 8.84
N THR A 340 14.01 4.87 7.66
CA THR A 340 14.41 5.65 6.48
C THR A 340 13.39 6.75 6.20
N ILE A 341 12.11 6.44 6.38
CA ILE A 341 10.98 7.36 6.19
C ILE A 341 10.33 7.62 7.56
N PRO A 342 10.71 8.73 8.24
CA PRO A 342 10.26 8.97 9.61
C PRO A 342 8.80 9.39 9.72
N LYS A 343 8.21 9.91 8.64
CA LYS A 343 6.83 10.39 8.62
C LYS A 343 6.15 10.05 7.30
N ARG A 344 4.88 9.64 7.39
CA ARG A 344 3.99 9.38 6.24
C ARG A 344 2.62 9.97 6.48
N ILE A 345 1.93 10.30 5.37
CA ILE A 345 0.49 10.54 5.33
C ILE A 345 -0.13 9.45 4.48
N PHE A 346 -0.98 8.62 5.07
CA PHE A 346 -1.73 7.60 4.36
C PHE A 346 -3.13 8.10 4.00
N TYR A 347 -3.59 7.71 2.83
CA TYR A 347 -4.93 7.94 2.34
C TYR A 347 -5.61 6.57 2.22
N VAL A 348 -6.42 6.23 3.23
CA VAL A 348 -7.00 4.90 3.39
C VAL A 348 -8.47 4.92 2.98
N ASP A 349 -8.86 4.08 2.02
CA ASP A 349 -10.25 3.97 1.59
C ASP A 349 -11.15 3.51 2.74
N SER A 350 -12.25 4.22 2.98
CA SER A 350 -13.13 3.98 4.12
C SER A 350 -14.02 2.74 3.96
N GLU A 351 -14.21 2.25 2.72
CA GLU A 351 -14.99 1.04 2.45
C GLU A 351 -14.07 -0.18 2.32
N GLY A 352 -12.95 -0.05 1.60
CA GLY A 352 -12.06 -1.16 1.27
C GLY A 352 -10.87 -1.34 2.22
N TRP A 353 -10.56 -0.33 3.05
CA TRP A 353 -9.46 -0.36 4.03
C TRP A 353 -8.06 -0.53 3.44
N PHE A 354 -7.87 -0.22 2.19
CA PHE A 354 -6.54 -0.23 1.55
C PHE A 354 -6.01 1.20 1.40
N ILE A 355 -4.68 1.32 1.37
CA ILE A 355 -4.00 2.59 1.14
C ILE A 355 -4.06 2.88 -0.37
N THR A 356 -4.72 3.97 -0.74
CA THR A 356 -4.83 4.43 -2.12
C THR A 356 -3.65 5.28 -2.54
N ALA A 357 -3.07 6.00 -1.58
CA ALA A 357 -1.88 6.80 -1.75
C ALA A 357 -1.12 6.94 -0.42
N SER A 358 0.17 7.21 -0.51
CA SER A 358 1.04 7.50 0.64
C SER A 358 2.03 8.59 0.29
N ASP A 359 1.98 9.70 1.00
CA ASP A 359 2.98 10.75 0.92
C ASP A 359 4.02 10.56 2.02
N GLN A 360 5.29 10.52 1.65
CA GLN A 360 6.40 10.16 2.53
C GLN A 360 7.35 11.34 2.66
N TYR A 361 7.73 11.65 3.89
CA TYR A 361 8.49 12.84 4.23
C TYR A 361 9.87 12.47 4.79
N ASP A 362 10.88 13.24 4.41
CA ASP A 362 12.22 13.10 4.95
C ASP A 362 12.36 13.67 6.39
N ARG A 363 13.56 13.61 6.94
CA ARG A 363 13.84 14.08 8.30
C ARG A 363 13.67 15.59 8.47
N ASP A 364 13.72 16.34 7.40
CA ASP A 364 13.50 17.80 7.39
C ASP A 364 12.03 18.16 7.19
N GLY A 365 11.16 17.14 7.06
CA GLY A 365 9.72 17.30 6.84
C GLY A 365 9.34 17.71 5.43
N LYS A 366 10.25 17.57 4.47
CA LYS A 366 9.99 17.82 3.05
C LYS A 366 9.39 16.56 2.42
N LEU A 367 8.40 16.74 1.55
CA LEU A 367 7.85 15.66 0.75
C LEU A 367 8.96 15.04 -0.11
N TRP A 368 9.20 13.76 0.07
CA TRP A 368 10.29 13.05 -0.55
C TRP A 368 9.80 12.03 -1.57
N LYS A 369 8.92 11.13 -1.14
CA LYS A 369 8.38 10.10 -2.01
C LYS A 369 6.86 10.11 -1.99
N THR A 370 6.28 9.59 -3.05
CA THR A 370 4.84 9.31 -3.10
C THR A 370 4.59 7.95 -3.69
N LEU A 371 3.52 7.32 -3.19
CA LEU A 371 3.04 6.04 -3.69
C LEU A 371 1.57 6.18 -4.08
N ALA A 372 1.20 5.68 -5.26
CA ALA A 372 -0.16 5.55 -5.72
C ALA A 372 -0.46 4.09 -6.06
N THR A 373 -1.59 3.54 -5.60
CA THR A 373 -2.01 2.17 -5.89
C THR A 373 -3.14 2.14 -6.91
N PHE A 374 -3.16 1.11 -7.74
CA PHE A 374 -4.18 0.87 -8.76
C PHE A 374 -4.91 -0.41 -8.42
N ASN A 375 -6.19 -0.30 -8.07
CA ASN A 375 -6.98 -1.39 -7.54
C ASN A 375 -8.19 -1.64 -8.45
N THR A 376 -8.70 -2.86 -8.44
CA THR A 376 -9.95 -3.21 -9.14
C THR A 376 -10.84 -4.08 -8.25
N TYR A 377 -12.16 -3.91 -8.39
CA TYR A 377 -13.17 -4.66 -7.64
C TYR A 377 -14.02 -5.48 -8.58
N ARG A 378 -13.68 -6.77 -8.71
CA ARG A 378 -14.26 -7.70 -9.69
C ARG A 378 -14.33 -9.11 -9.12
N ASP A 379 -14.90 -10.03 -9.91
CA ASP A 379 -14.85 -11.48 -9.65
C ASP A 379 -13.53 -12.12 -10.12
N ARG A 380 -12.67 -11.36 -10.81
CA ARG A 380 -11.36 -11.79 -11.32
C ARG A 380 -10.41 -10.60 -11.43
N PRO A 381 -9.08 -10.80 -11.30
CA PRO A 381 -8.14 -9.68 -11.35
C PRO A 381 -8.06 -9.02 -12.73
N VAL A 382 -8.01 -9.82 -13.80
CA VAL A 382 -7.89 -9.34 -15.19
C VAL A 382 -9.02 -9.93 -16.02
N PRO A 383 -9.81 -9.11 -16.75
CA PRO A 383 -11.03 -9.57 -17.43
C PRO A 383 -10.81 -10.71 -18.44
N ASP A 384 -9.76 -10.61 -19.23
CA ASP A 384 -9.53 -11.48 -20.38
C ASP A 384 -8.39 -12.49 -20.21
N ALA A 385 -7.71 -12.49 -19.05
CA ALA A 385 -6.64 -13.43 -18.78
C ALA A 385 -7.17 -14.80 -18.32
N LYS A 386 -6.35 -15.84 -18.48
CA LYS A 386 -6.58 -17.18 -17.93
C LYS A 386 -6.33 -17.16 -16.41
N VAL A 387 -7.25 -16.54 -15.68
CA VAL A 387 -7.16 -16.38 -14.22
C VAL A 387 -8.37 -17.03 -13.55
N ALA A 388 -8.24 -17.31 -12.27
CA ALA A 388 -9.34 -17.82 -11.48
C ALA A 388 -10.51 -16.82 -11.43
N ILE A 389 -11.73 -17.35 -11.55
CA ILE A 389 -12.97 -16.60 -11.33
C ILE A 389 -13.46 -16.95 -9.93
N TYR A 390 -13.62 -15.91 -9.12
CA TYR A 390 -14.08 -16.07 -7.74
C TYR A 390 -15.61 -16.04 -7.67
N PRO A 391 -16.23 -16.68 -6.67
CA PRO A 391 -17.68 -16.75 -6.57
C PRO A 391 -18.34 -15.42 -6.17
N TYR A 392 -17.54 -14.41 -5.83
CA TYR A 392 -17.96 -13.05 -5.47
C TYR A 392 -16.89 -12.04 -5.89
N LYS A 393 -17.29 -10.79 -6.04
CA LYS A 393 -16.34 -9.71 -6.28
C LYS A 393 -15.43 -9.53 -5.07
N ARG A 394 -14.19 -9.22 -5.33
CA ARG A 394 -13.19 -8.88 -4.32
C ARG A 394 -12.21 -7.84 -4.87
N MET A 395 -11.44 -7.26 -3.98
CA MET A 395 -10.43 -6.28 -4.36
C MET A 395 -9.16 -6.98 -4.84
N PHE A 396 -8.59 -6.49 -5.94
CA PHE A 396 -7.26 -6.85 -6.41
C PHE A 396 -6.44 -5.58 -6.58
N GLN A 397 -5.21 -5.59 -6.13
CA GLN A 397 -4.26 -4.52 -6.46
C GLN A 397 -3.46 -4.95 -7.69
N LEU A 398 -3.65 -4.24 -8.79
CA LEU A 398 -3.07 -4.57 -10.09
C LEU A 398 -1.69 -3.97 -10.30
N GLY A 399 -1.39 -2.90 -9.58
CA GLY A 399 -0.13 -2.23 -9.70
C GLY A 399 0.03 -1.09 -8.72
N LEU A 400 1.18 -0.47 -8.77
CA LEU A 400 1.48 0.76 -8.05
C LEU A 400 2.56 1.57 -8.77
N VAL A 401 2.63 2.83 -8.40
CA VAL A 401 3.72 3.75 -8.74
C VAL A 401 4.30 4.25 -7.42
N ASP A 402 5.62 4.19 -7.30
CA ASP A 402 6.37 4.83 -6.22
C ASP A 402 7.42 5.75 -6.84
N GLU A 403 7.36 7.04 -6.53
CA GLU A 403 8.25 8.05 -7.08
C GLU A 403 9.00 8.81 -6.00
N ASP A 404 10.31 8.93 -6.16
CA ASP A 404 11.17 9.85 -5.44
C ASP A 404 11.09 11.24 -6.10
N LEU A 405 10.28 12.11 -5.52
CA LEU A 405 10.01 13.46 -6.03
C LEU A 405 11.22 14.40 -5.95
N GLN A 406 12.26 14.04 -5.20
CA GLN A 406 13.49 14.83 -5.12
C GLN A 406 14.44 14.50 -6.27
N THR A 407 14.45 13.27 -6.73
CA THR A 407 15.31 12.81 -7.84
C THR A 407 14.56 12.65 -9.15
N GLY A 408 13.23 12.51 -9.12
CA GLY A 408 12.38 12.18 -10.27
C GLY A 408 12.52 10.72 -10.73
N ALA A 409 13.11 9.87 -9.89
CA ALA A 409 13.17 8.43 -10.16
C ALA A 409 11.86 7.76 -9.73
N SER A 410 11.34 6.85 -10.55
CA SER A 410 10.13 6.11 -10.23
C SER A 410 10.30 4.61 -10.38
N SER A 411 9.50 3.85 -9.64
CA SER A 411 9.27 2.42 -9.80
C SER A 411 7.81 2.17 -10.11
N VAL A 412 7.55 1.43 -11.17
CA VAL A 412 6.21 0.99 -11.55
C VAL A 412 6.14 -0.51 -11.39
N VAL A 413 5.18 -0.99 -10.62
CA VAL A 413 4.93 -2.41 -10.42
C VAL A 413 3.68 -2.83 -11.16
N TYR A 414 3.80 -3.90 -11.92
CA TYR A 414 2.71 -4.55 -12.65
C TYR A 414 2.47 -5.94 -12.06
N MET A 415 1.22 -6.28 -11.78
CA MET A 415 0.82 -7.56 -11.22
C MET A 415 -0.40 -8.16 -11.92
N PRO A 416 -0.24 -9.23 -12.69
CA PRO A 416 1.03 -9.76 -13.19
C PRO A 416 1.69 -8.78 -14.16
N GLY A 417 2.94 -9.01 -14.50
CA GLY A 417 3.61 -8.24 -15.55
C GLY A 417 2.99 -8.45 -16.93
N ALA A 418 3.22 -7.50 -17.85
CA ALA A 418 2.68 -7.51 -19.20
C ALA A 418 3.04 -8.78 -19.99
N THR A 419 4.22 -9.36 -19.74
CA THR A 419 4.70 -10.57 -20.41
C THR A 419 4.05 -11.85 -19.89
N ALA A 420 3.31 -11.79 -18.80
CA ALA A 420 2.73 -12.96 -18.14
C ALA A 420 1.20 -13.01 -18.17
N GLN A 421 0.54 -12.08 -18.87
CA GLN A 421 -0.93 -11.94 -18.85
C GLN A 421 -1.70 -13.14 -19.40
N ASP A 422 -1.11 -13.92 -20.29
CA ASP A 422 -1.70 -15.14 -20.84
C ASP A 422 -1.58 -16.36 -19.92
N ARG A 423 -0.95 -16.20 -18.73
CA ARG A 423 -0.69 -17.27 -17.76
C ARG A 423 -1.61 -17.15 -16.56
N GLU A 424 -1.84 -18.29 -15.89
CA GLU A 424 -2.44 -18.27 -14.57
C GLU A 424 -1.43 -17.68 -13.57
N CYS A 425 -1.71 -16.46 -13.09
CA CYS A 425 -0.78 -15.70 -12.27
C CYS A 425 -1.34 -15.34 -10.88
N TRP A 426 -2.66 -15.43 -10.70
CA TRP A 426 -3.32 -14.98 -9.49
C TRP A 426 -3.93 -16.16 -8.72
N TYR A 427 -3.34 -16.48 -7.59
CA TYR A 427 -3.84 -17.50 -6.68
C TYR A 427 -4.04 -16.85 -5.31
N ILE A 428 -5.26 -16.36 -5.06
CA ILE A 428 -5.63 -15.66 -3.84
C ILE A 428 -6.64 -16.51 -3.09
N ASP A 429 -6.35 -16.87 -1.84
CA ASP A 429 -7.19 -17.68 -0.98
C ASP A 429 -7.63 -18.99 -1.65
N MET A 430 -6.67 -19.68 -2.28
CA MET A 430 -6.88 -20.91 -3.03
C MET A 430 -6.10 -22.10 -2.45
N GLY A 431 -5.33 -21.93 -1.40
CA GLY A 431 -4.53 -22.99 -0.79
C GLY A 431 -3.35 -23.47 -1.65
N THR A 432 -2.79 -22.59 -2.50
CA THR A 432 -1.71 -22.95 -3.41
C THR A 432 -0.32 -22.90 -2.77
N VAL A 433 -0.20 -22.28 -1.62
CA VAL A 433 1.05 -22.18 -0.84
C VAL A 433 0.84 -22.70 0.58
N ASP A 434 1.90 -23.24 1.15
CA ASP A 434 1.92 -23.78 2.50
C ASP A 434 3.17 -23.32 3.27
N ASN A 435 3.33 -23.78 4.49
CA ASN A 435 4.47 -23.41 5.33
C ASN A 435 5.84 -23.79 4.72
N SER A 436 5.90 -24.86 3.92
CA SER A 436 7.17 -25.32 3.31
C SER A 436 7.63 -24.39 2.19
N PHE A 437 6.69 -23.71 1.52
CA PHE A 437 6.97 -22.69 0.52
C PHE A 437 7.78 -21.52 1.11
N PHE A 438 7.56 -21.18 2.37
CA PHE A 438 8.23 -20.08 3.06
C PHE A 438 9.37 -20.53 3.98
N ALA A 439 9.83 -21.76 3.83
CA ALA A 439 11.02 -22.23 4.52
C ALA A 439 12.28 -21.63 3.86
N PRO A 440 13.31 -21.25 4.64
CA PRO A 440 14.55 -20.73 4.06
C PRO A 440 15.18 -21.64 2.99
N GLN A 441 15.05 -22.95 3.15
CA GLN A 441 15.54 -23.94 2.20
C GLN A 441 14.81 -23.95 0.85
N ALA A 442 13.60 -23.39 0.80
CA ALA A 442 12.88 -23.23 -0.47
C ALA A 442 13.62 -22.25 -1.39
N LEU A 443 14.23 -21.20 -0.83
CA LEU A 443 15.06 -20.26 -1.58
C LEU A 443 16.25 -20.95 -2.28
N GLU A 444 16.90 -21.90 -1.62
CA GLU A 444 18.01 -22.66 -2.21
C GLU A 444 17.53 -23.57 -3.34
N ARG A 445 16.38 -24.23 -3.12
CA ARG A 445 15.83 -25.18 -4.10
C ARG A 445 15.38 -24.48 -5.39
N GLU A 446 14.74 -23.30 -5.27
CA GLU A 446 14.20 -22.55 -6.42
C GLU A 446 15.23 -21.59 -7.04
N GLY A 447 16.36 -21.33 -6.36
CA GLY A 447 17.42 -20.43 -6.80
C GLY A 447 18.50 -21.08 -7.68
N HIS A 448 18.31 -22.34 -8.12
CA HIS A 448 19.27 -23.10 -8.94
C HIS A 448 18.91 -23.12 -10.42
#